data_8542c7583491537a21d738a246436802
#
_entry.id   8542c7583491537a21d738a246436802
#
_cell.length_a   1.000
_cell.length_b   1.000
_cell.length_c   1.000
_cell.angle_alpha   90.00
_cell.angle_beta   90.00
_cell.angle_gamma   90.00
#
_symmetry.space_group_name_H-M   'P 1'
#
loop_
_entity.id
_entity.type
_entity.pdbx_description
1 polymer ?
#
loop_
_entity_poly.entity_id
_entity_poly.type
_entity_poly.pdbx_seq_one_letter_code
_entity_poly.pdbx_strand_id
1 'polypeptide(L)'
;MTQLTDEMFQIFDQPEFSFKKIKMQHTEAEVAELKDKFKGVWQTWKAVNQVVAKKMPAGEFAKVHVESWTNGWNLRDHYWASYRLQDLADANPCIGVMLDKKQLQVYLMFQHYKSEKRRMAPEQYNKLLADIPSWSKQIDLQDWYIWNGEMSSEFDKSEAKRS
;
A
#
# COMPACT_ATOMS: atom_id res chain seq x y z
N MET A 1 9.75 -4.80 19.50
CA MET A 1 8.32 -4.68 19.15
C MET A 1 8.26 -4.19 17.71
N THR A 2 7.55 -4.85 16.81
CA THR A 2 7.48 -4.47 15.39
C THR A 2 6.41 -3.39 15.24
N GLN A 3 6.81 -2.15 14.99
CA GLN A 3 5.92 -0.99 14.88
C GLN A 3 6.41 -0.05 13.77
N LEU A 4 5.54 0.77 13.25
CA LEU A 4 5.91 1.87 12.36
C LEU A 4 6.54 3.00 13.18
N THR A 5 7.55 3.63 12.60
CA THR A 5 8.26 4.77 13.21
C THR A 5 8.35 5.92 12.21
N ASP A 6 8.55 7.14 12.69
CA ASP A 6 8.68 8.33 11.84
C ASP A 6 9.82 8.19 10.81
N GLU A 7 10.91 7.52 11.19
CA GLU A 7 12.04 7.25 10.30
C GLU A 7 11.65 6.44 9.05
N MET A 8 10.60 5.60 9.17
CA MET A 8 10.12 4.80 8.04
C MET A 8 9.46 5.66 6.96
N PHE A 9 8.89 6.81 7.34
CA PHE A 9 8.34 7.77 6.36
C PHE A 9 9.45 8.57 5.70
N GLN A 10 10.49 8.91 6.46
CA GLN A 10 11.61 9.72 5.98
C GLN A 10 12.45 9.02 4.92
N ILE A 11 12.45 7.68 4.85
CA ILE A 11 13.18 6.94 3.82
C ILE A 11 12.75 7.34 2.39
N PHE A 12 11.49 7.79 2.24
CA PHE A 12 10.95 8.22 0.94
C PHE A 12 11.22 9.68 0.62
N ASP A 13 11.89 10.42 1.52
CA ASP A 13 12.33 11.79 1.25
C ASP A 13 13.64 11.80 0.46
N GLN A 14 13.60 11.24 -0.74
CA GLN A 14 14.73 11.12 -1.66
C GLN A 14 14.47 11.95 -2.92
N PRO A 15 15.50 12.61 -3.46
CA PRO A 15 15.38 13.39 -4.69
C PRO A 15 15.33 12.48 -5.94
N GLU A 16 15.78 11.24 -5.83
CA GLU A 16 15.89 10.31 -6.96
C GLU A 16 15.67 8.86 -6.52
N PHE A 17 14.91 8.11 -7.32
CA PHE A 17 14.60 6.69 -7.09
C PHE A 17 15.17 5.76 -8.16
N SER A 18 15.67 6.28 -9.27
CA SER A 18 16.28 5.47 -10.33
C SER A 18 17.71 5.07 -9.95
N PHE A 19 17.98 3.76 -9.83
CA PHE A 19 19.35 3.28 -9.56
C PHE A 19 20.38 3.76 -10.59
N LYS A 20 19.97 3.92 -11.85
CA LYS A 20 20.87 4.44 -12.89
C LYS A 20 21.36 5.84 -12.53
N LYS A 21 20.44 6.71 -12.15
CA LYS A 21 20.78 8.11 -11.81
C LYS A 21 21.50 8.21 -10.47
N ILE A 22 21.05 7.45 -9.46
CA ILE A 22 21.71 7.37 -8.14
C ILE A 22 23.17 6.99 -8.29
N LYS A 23 23.48 5.96 -9.09
CA LYS A 23 24.85 5.52 -9.36
C LYS A 23 25.71 6.53 -10.10
N MET A 24 25.11 7.46 -10.85
CA MET A 24 25.84 8.54 -11.52
C MET A 24 26.22 9.69 -10.57
N GLN A 25 25.53 9.80 -9.45
CA GLN A 25 25.63 10.92 -8.51
C GLN A 25 26.34 10.54 -7.19
N HIS A 26 26.46 9.25 -6.91
CA HIS A 26 26.95 8.72 -5.65
C HIS A 26 28.02 7.64 -5.85
N THR A 27 28.87 7.47 -4.86
CA THR A 27 29.85 6.40 -4.79
C THR A 27 29.16 5.04 -4.59
N GLU A 28 29.86 3.95 -4.90
CA GLU A 28 29.33 2.60 -4.67
C GLU A 28 28.99 2.35 -3.20
N ALA A 29 29.77 2.89 -2.27
CA ALA A 29 29.52 2.77 -0.84
C ALA A 29 28.22 3.47 -0.43
N GLU A 30 27.98 4.70 -0.89
CA GLU A 30 26.74 5.45 -0.63
C GLU A 30 25.51 4.75 -1.22
N VAL A 31 25.64 4.21 -2.43
CA VAL A 31 24.58 3.41 -3.08
C VAL A 31 24.26 2.15 -2.28
N ALA A 32 25.30 1.47 -1.75
CA ALA A 32 25.13 0.28 -0.91
C ALA A 32 24.40 0.65 0.41
N GLU A 33 24.82 1.71 1.08
CA GLU A 33 24.20 2.20 2.30
C GLU A 33 22.71 2.57 2.08
N LEU A 34 22.41 3.28 0.99
CA LEU A 34 21.03 3.63 0.64
C LEU A 34 20.16 2.38 0.44
N LYS A 35 20.67 1.39 -0.27
CA LYS A 35 19.98 0.11 -0.47
C LYS A 35 19.72 -0.62 0.83
N ASP A 36 20.69 -0.65 1.72
CA ASP A 36 20.58 -1.32 3.02
C ASP A 36 19.54 -0.62 3.90
N LYS A 37 19.49 0.72 3.88
CA LYS A 37 18.44 1.51 4.55
C LYS A 37 17.05 1.17 4.02
N PHE A 38 16.84 1.24 2.71
CA PHE A 38 15.54 0.89 2.09
C PHE A 38 15.14 -0.55 2.41
N LYS A 39 16.05 -1.49 2.27
CA LYS A 39 15.80 -2.90 2.57
C LYS A 39 15.45 -3.13 4.04
N GLY A 40 16.15 -2.47 4.95
CA GLY A 40 15.92 -2.56 6.40
C GLY A 40 14.52 -2.04 6.78
N VAL A 41 14.15 -0.87 6.29
CA VAL A 41 12.80 -0.30 6.50
C VAL A 41 11.73 -1.21 5.87
N TRP A 42 11.96 -1.72 4.67
CA TRP A 42 11.04 -2.67 4.03
C TRP A 42 10.87 -3.98 4.81
N GLN A 43 11.92 -4.48 5.44
CA GLN A 43 11.83 -5.67 6.28
C GLN A 43 10.92 -5.43 7.49
N THR A 44 11.03 -4.26 8.11
CA THR A 44 10.12 -3.83 9.19
C THR A 44 8.68 -3.69 8.68
N TRP A 45 8.48 -3.02 7.56
CA TRP A 45 7.17 -2.92 6.88
C TRP A 45 6.54 -4.29 6.63
N LYS A 46 7.31 -5.22 6.07
CA LYS A 46 6.87 -6.58 5.83
C LYS A 46 6.49 -7.30 7.12
N ALA A 47 7.30 -7.17 8.16
CA ALA A 47 7.04 -7.78 9.46
C ALA A 47 5.77 -7.22 10.11
N VAL A 48 5.53 -5.90 10.05
CA VAL A 48 4.29 -5.27 10.53
C VAL A 48 3.09 -5.88 9.82
N ASN A 49 3.09 -5.94 8.49
CA ASN A 49 1.98 -6.50 7.72
C ASN A 49 1.76 -7.99 8.01
N GLN A 50 2.82 -8.75 8.27
CA GLN A 50 2.70 -10.15 8.68
C GLN A 50 2.07 -10.31 10.08
N VAL A 51 2.39 -9.41 11.01
CA VAL A 51 1.78 -9.39 12.35
C VAL A 51 0.30 -9.03 12.25
N VAL A 52 -0.05 -8.02 11.46
CA VAL A 52 -1.45 -7.64 11.19
C VAL A 52 -2.21 -8.81 10.58
N ALA A 53 -1.67 -9.45 9.55
CA ALA A 53 -2.30 -10.59 8.89
C ALA A 53 -2.61 -11.75 9.85
N LYS A 54 -1.76 -11.98 10.86
CA LYS A 54 -2.00 -13.00 11.90
C LYS A 54 -3.13 -12.62 12.88
N LYS A 55 -3.48 -11.35 12.97
CA LYS A 55 -4.58 -10.86 13.82
C LYS A 55 -5.91 -10.76 13.08
N MET A 56 -5.90 -10.91 11.76
CA MET A 56 -7.13 -10.99 10.97
C MET A 56 -7.88 -12.28 11.29
N PRO A 57 -9.21 -12.32 11.09
CA PRO A 57 -10.01 -13.52 11.33
C PRO A 57 -9.42 -14.74 10.62
N ALA A 58 -9.24 -15.82 11.38
CA ALA A 58 -8.58 -17.03 10.88
C ALA A 58 -9.38 -17.65 9.73
N GLY A 59 -8.71 -17.95 8.63
CA GLY A 59 -9.31 -18.60 7.46
C GLY A 59 -10.08 -17.66 6.53
N GLU A 60 -10.33 -16.41 6.92
CA GLU A 60 -11.05 -15.45 6.07
C GLU A 60 -10.16 -14.74 5.06
N PHE A 61 -8.88 -14.55 5.39
CA PHE A 61 -7.95 -13.83 4.54
C PHE A 61 -6.88 -14.73 3.93
N ALA A 62 -6.59 -14.50 2.67
CA ALA A 62 -5.46 -15.09 1.97
C ALA A 62 -4.14 -14.54 2.55
N LYS A 63 -3.04 -15.20 2.18
CA LYS A 63 -1.71 -14.72 2.56
C LYS A 63 -1.51 -13.28 2.09
N VAL A 64 -1.15 -12.37 3.02
CA VAL A 64 -0.85 -10.98 2.70
C VAL A 64 0.23 -10.89 1.63
N HIS A 65 -0.02 -10.09 0.61
CA HIS A 65 0.97 -9.77 -0.41
C HIS A 65 1.66 -8.46 -0.03
N VAL A 66 2.97 -8.50 0.11
CA VAL A 66 3.80 -7.30 0.36
C VAL A 66 4.72 -7.15 -0.84
N GLU A 67 4.62 -6.02 -1.52
CA GLU A 67 5.46 -5.73 -2.66
C GLU A 67 6.93 -5.54 -2.27
N SER A 68 7.84 -5.80 -3.22
CA SER A 68 9.27 -5.58 -3.01
C SER A 68 9.59 -4.11 -2.78
N TRP A 69 10.68 -3.82 -2.09
CA TRP A 69 11.23 -2.48 -1.90
C TRP A 69 11.78 -1.84 -3.17
N THR A 70 11.88 -2.63 -4.26
CA THR A 70 12.27 -2.16 -5.58
C THR A 70 11.20 -2.47 -6.61
N ASN A 71 11.16 -1.67 -7.68
CA ASN A 71 10.39 -1.91 -8.88
C ASN A 71 11.34 -1.92 -10.08
N GLY A 72 11.74 -3.13 -10.52
CA GLY A 72 12.75 -3.29 -11.55
C GLY A 72 14.08 -2.62 -11.15
N TRP A 73 14.46 -1.58 -11.88
CA TRP A 73 15.71 -0.83 -11.69
C TRP A 73 15.55 0.44 -10.85
N ASN A 74 14.48 0.53 -10.08
CA ASN A 74 14.19 1.70 -9.23
C ASN A 74 13.95 1.28 -7.79
N LEU A 75 14.33 2.15 -6.86
CA LEU A 75 13.75 2.16 -5.52
C LEU A 75 12.26 2.51 -5.64
N ARG A 76 11.46 2.06 -4.68
CA ARG A 76 10.07 2.53 -4.59
C ARG A 76 10.01 3.81 -3.78
N ASP A 77 9.17 4.73 -4.20
CA ASP A 77 8.81 5.94 -3.48
C ASP A 77 7.73 5.72 -2.40
N HIS A 78 7.24 4.49 -2.31
CA HIS A 78 6.30 4.02 -1.28
C HIS A 78 6.44 2.51 -1.08
N TYR A 79 5.96 1.98 0.04
CA TYR A 79 5.75 0.55 0.25
C TYR A 79 4.27 0.23 0.23
N TRP A 80 3.92 -0.88 -0.38
CA TRP A 80 2.56 -1.31 -0.57
C TRP A 80 2.35 -2.78 -0.17
N ALA A 81 1.19 -3.03 0.45
CA ALA A 81 0.72 -4.37 0.75
C ALA A 81 -0.76 -4.49 0.40
N SER A 82 -1.22 -5.72 0.15
CA SER A 82 -2.63 -5.98 -0.10
C SER A 82 -3.14 -7.19 0.66
N TYR A 83 -4.37 -7.04 1.13
CA TYR A 83 -5.13 -8.05 1.83
C TYR A 83 -6.36 -8.41 1.00
N ARG A 84 -6.61 -9.70 0.81
CA ARG A 84 -7.75 -10.23 0.07
C ARG A 84 -8.45 -11.28 0.89
N LEU A 85 -9.75 -11.40 0.75
CA LEU A 85 -10.48 -12.54 1.27
C LEU A 85 -9.99 -13.82 0.61
N GLN A 86 -10.04 -14.94 1.31
CA GLN A 86 -9.49 -16.21 0.85
C GLN A 86 -10.21 -16.70 -0.42
N ASP A 87 -11.51 -16.57 -0.49
CA ASP A 87 -12.34 -16.89 -1.64
C ASP A 87 -12.20 -15.92 -2.83
N LEU A 88 -11.66 -14.72 -2.56
CA LEU A 88 -11.38 -13.66 -3.53
C LEU A 88 -9.87 -13.41 -3.70
N ALA A 89 -9.02 -14.39 -3.38
CA ALA A 89 -7.56 -14.23 -3.40
C ALA A 89 -7.00 -13.81 -4.77
N ASP A 90 -7.68 -14.20 -5.85
CA ASP A 90 -7.34 -13.85 -7.23
C ASP A 90 -8.24 -12.75 -7.84
N ALA A 91 -9.07 -12.11 -7.03
CA ALA A 91 -9.93 -11.02 -7.48
C ALA A 91 -9.19 -9.67 -7.51
N ASN A 92 -9.73 -8.71 -8.29
CA ASN A 92 -9.19 -7.35 -8.38
C ASN A 92 -9.39 -6.54 -7.09
N PRO A 93 -10.55 -6.60 -6.40
CA PRO A 93 -10.74 -5.88 -5.15
C PRO A 93 -9.77 -6.34 -4.08
N CYS A 94 -9.23 -5.38 -3.34
CA CYS A 94 -8.41 -5.66 -2.17
C CYS A 94 -8.40 -4.48 -1.21
N ILE A 95 -8.07 -4.75 0.04
CA ILE A 95 -7.65 -3.70 0.96
C ILE A 95 -6.18 -3.42 0.66
N GLY A 96 -5.88 -2.22 0.18
CA GLY A 96 -4.54 -1.72 0.01
C GLY A 96 -4.06 -1.06 1.29
N VAL A 97 -2.79 -1.27 1.62
CA VAL A 97 -2.11 -0.55 2.70
C VAL A 97 -0.83 0.03 2.12
N MET A 98 -0.66 1.33 2.22
CA MET A 98 0.47 2.04 1.66
C MET A 98 1.15 2.93 2.67
N LEU A 99 2.46 2.93 2.65
CA LEU A 99 3.33 3.79 3.43
C LEU A 99 4.16 4.63 2.45
N ASP A 100 4.02 5.93 2.51
CA ASP A 100 4.82 6.89 1.74
C ASP A 100 5.46 7.94 2.65
N LYS A 101 6.09 8.95 2.09
CA LYS A 101 6.75 10.02 2.84
C LYS A 101 5.78 10.87 3.69
N LYS A 102 4.49 10.89 3.37
CA LYS A 102 3.51 11.77 4.03
C LYS A 102 2.62 11.03 5.03
N GLN A 103 2.27 9.78 4.74
CA GLN A 103 1.18 9.11 5.46
C GLN A 103 1.19 7.59 5.33
N LEU A 104 0.48 6.95 6.26
CA LEU A 104 0.00 5.59 6.14
C LEU A 104 -1.46 5.64 5.66
N GLN A 105 -1.76 4.90 4.60
CA GLN A 105 -3.11 4.77 4.06
C GLN A 105 -3.60 3.33 4.16
N VAL A 106 -4.88 3.17 4.50
CA VAL A 106 -5.62 1.91 4.40
C VAL A 106 -6.87 2.20 3.58
N TYR A 107 -7.07 1.50 2.49
CA TYR A 107 -8.14 1.80 1.54
C TYR A 107 -8.65 0.57 0.80
N LEU A 108 -9.92 0.57 0.45
CA LEU A 108 -10.50 -0.40 -0.47
C LEU A 108 -10.22 0.06 -1.90
N MET A 109 -9.69 -0.84 -2.73
CA MET A 109 -9.39 -0.52 -4.12
C MET A 109 -9.75 -1.65 -5.07
N PHE A 110 -10.00 -1.28 -6.33
CA PHE A 110 -9.98 -2.18 -7.46
C PHE A 110 -8.60 -2.12 -8.12
N GLN A 111 -7.81 -3.17 -7.97
CA GLN A 111 -6.47 -3.22 -8.52
C GLN A 111 -6.50 -3.47 -10.03
N HIS A 112 -6.35 -2.43 -10.84
CA HIS A 112 -6.34 -2.52 -12.30
C HIS A 112 -5.09 -3.22 -12.85
N TYR A 113 -3.97 -3.08 -12.18
CA TYR A 113 -2.71 -3.68 -12.62
C TYR A 113 -2.83 -5.21 -12.66
N LYS A 114 -2.53 -5.80 -13.82
CA LYS A 114 -2.72 -7.23 -14.11
C LYS A 114 -4.17 -7.71 -13.99
N SER A 115 -5.14 -6.82 -14.28
CA SER A 115 -6.57 -7.14 -14.17
C SER A 115 -7.00 -8.30 -15.07
N GLU A 116 -6.36 -8.47 -16.22
CA GLU A 116 -6.61 -9.60 -17.16
C GLU A 116 -6.30 -10.98 -16.55
N LYS A 117 -5.53 -11.01 -15.47
CA LYS A 117 -5.19 -12.24 -14.71
C LYS A 117 -6.12 -12.48 -13.53
N ARG A 118 -7.10 -11.62 -13.33
CA ARG A 118 -8.00 -11.65 -12.17
C ARG A 118 -9.44 -11.85 -12.61
N ARG A 119 -10.29 -12.33 -11.70
CA ARG A 119 -11.61 -12.86 -12.05
C ARG A 119 -12.79 -11.95 -11.75
N MET A 120 -12.63 -10.86 -11.02
CA MET A 120 -13.76 -10.02 -10.65
C MET A 120 -13.88 -8.82 -11.58
N ALA A 121 -15.04 -8.68 -12.22
CA ALA A 121 -15.38 -7.53 -13.05
C ALA A 121 -15.61 -6.26 -12.21
N PRO A 122 -15.42 -5.05 -12.79
CA PRO A 122 -15.67 -3.79 -12.10
C PRO A 122 -17.07 -3.67 -11.51
N GLU A 123 -18.08 -4.22 -12.17
CA GLU A 123 -19.47 -4.21 -11.71
C GLU A 123 -19.66 -4.97 -10.38
N GLN A 124 -18.88 -6.02 -10.16
CA GLN A 124 -18.89 -6.76 -8.90
C GLN A 124 -18.22 -5.96 -7.78
N TYR A 125 -17.15 -5.23 -8.09
CA TYR A 125 -16.56 -4.29 -7.16
C TYR A 125 -17.56 -3.19 -6.76
N ASN A 126 -18.28 -2.63 -7.73
CA ASN A 126 -19.28 -1.60 -7.46
C ASN A 126 -20.41 -2.09 -6.55
N LYS A 127 -20.75 -3.38 -6.60
CA LYS A 127 -21.71 -3.98 -5.65
C LYS A 127 -21.17 -3.97 -4.21
N LEU A 128 -19.87 -4.20 -4.01
CA LEU A 128 -19.26 -4.09 -2.68
C LEU A 128 -19.37 -2.66 -2.14
N LEU A 129 -19.25 -1.65 -3.01
CA LEU A 129 -19.42 -0.25 -2.62
C LEU A 129 -20.85 0.07 -2.20
N ALA A 130 -21.84 -0.66 -2.71
CA ALA A 130 -23.23 -0.49 -2.33
C ALA A 130 -23.50 -0.89 -0.85
N ASP A 131 -22.65 -1.65 -0.24
CA ASP A 131 -22.73 -2.04 1.17
C ASP A 131 -22.22 -0.96 2.13
N ILE A 132 -21.52 0.08 1.63
CA ILE A 132 -20.97 1.17 2.44
C ILE A 132 -22.03 1.85 3.34
N PRO A 133 -23.26 2.17 2.85
CA PRO A 133 -24.28 2.78 3.71
C PRO A 133 -24.71 1.90 4.89
N SER A 134 -24.69 0.59 4.73
CA SER A 134 -24.97 -0.36 5.81
C SER A 134 -23.80 -0.47 6.78
N TRP A 135 -22.61 -0.57 6.25
CA TRP A 135 -21.37 -0.68 7.00
C TRP A 135 -21.06 0.60 7.79
N SER A 136 -21.32 1.78 7.22
CA SER A 136 -21.10 3.07 7.88
C SER A 136 -21.93 3.27 9.16
N LYS A 137 -23.02 2.50 9.33
CA LYS A 137 -23.79 2.50 10.57
C LYS A 137 -23.14 1.70 11.70
N GLN A 138 -22.14 0.91 11.40
CA GLN A 138 -21.49 -0.02 12.34
C GLN A 138 -20.14 0.49 12.81
N ILE A 139 -19.55 1.45 12.10
CA ILE A 139 -18.25 2.04 12.42
C ILE A 139 -18.30 3.55 12.40
N ASP A 140 -17.43 4.18 13.17
CA ASP A 140 -17.22 5.62 13.11
C ASP A 140 -16.39 5.98 11.89
N LEU A 141 -16.98 6.76 10.97
CA LEU A 141 -16.34 7.23 9.75
C LEU A 141 -15.89 8.70 9.83
N GLN A 142 -15.89 9.31 11.02
CA GLN A 142 -15.63 10.75 11.17
C GLN A 142 -14.34 11.21 10.49
N ASP A 143 -13.30 10.37 10.52
CA ASP A 143 -11.98 10.66 9.94
C ASP A 143 -11.70 9.91 8.62
N TRP A 144 -12.73 9.34 8.02
CA TRP A 144 -12.59 8.67 6.73
C TRP A 144 -12.81 9.63 5.57
N TYR A 145 -12.13 9.34 4.46
CA TYR A 145 -12.17 10.16 3.25
C TYR A 145 -12.47 9.30 2.03
N ILE A 146 -13.27 9.85 1.13
CA ILE A 146 -13.52 9.25 -0.19
C ILE A 146 -12.84 10.14 -1.23
N TRP A 147 -12.09 9.53 -2.13
CA TRP A 147 -11.52 10.22 -3.29
C TRP A 147 -11.73 9.38 -4.55
N ASN A 148 -11.77 10.03 -5.71
CA ASN A 148 -11.82 9.33 -6.98
C ASN A 148 -10.40 9.09 -7.53
N GLY A 149 -10.24 8.07 -8.39
CA GLY A 149 -8.94 7.70 -8.95
C GLY A 149 -8.37 8.67 -9.99
N GLU A 150 -9.10 9.73 -10.34
CA GLU A 150 -8.62 10.81 -11.22
C GLU A 150 -7.85 11.86 -10.44
N MET A 151 -7.97 11.86 -9.11
CA MET A 151 -7.16 12.71 -8.26
C MET A 151 -5.72 12.22 -8.35
N SER A 152 -4.87 13.03 -8.94
CA SER A 152 -3.46 12.73 -9.22
C SER A 152 -2.62 12.51 -7.96
N SER A 153 -3.18 12.74 -6.81
CA SER A 153 -2.59 12.51 -5.51
C SER A 153 -3.47 11.61 -4.68
N GLU A 154 -3.42 10.31 -4.91
CA GLU A 154 -3.83 9.31 -3.92
C GLU A 154 -3.23 9.61 -2.54
N PHE A 155 -2.32 10.58 -2.49
CA PHE A 155 -1.46 10.94 -1.38
C PHE A 155 -1.81 12.31 -0.77
N ASP A 156 -2.72 13.06 -1.33
CA ASP A 156 -3.08 14.39 -0.82
C ASP A 156 -4.50 14.42 -0.25
N LYS A 157 -4.58 14.42 1.08
CA LYS A 157 -5.85 14.50 1.81
C LYS A 157 -6.61 15.80 1.57
N SER A 158 -5.96 16.85 1.04
CA SER A 158 -6.62 18.15 0.83
C SER A 158 -7.73 18.07 -0.21
N GLU A 159 -7.67 17.09 -1.11
CA GLU A 159 -8.65 16.86 -2.17
C GLU A 159 -9.68 15.78 -1.83
N ALA A 160 -9.50 15.04 -0.73
CA ALA A 160 -10.44 14.01 -0.31
C ALA A 160 -11.72 14.64 0.27
N LYS A 161 -12.86 14.09 -0.09
CA LYS A 161 -14.14 14.47 0.51
C LYS A 161 -14.38 13.64 1.76
N ARG A 162 -14.82 14.26 2.83
CA ARG A 162 -15.32 13.53 3.99
C ARG A 162 -16.58 12.76 3.60
N SER A 163 -16.63 11.49 3.99
CA SER A 163 -17.81 10.63 3.79
C SER A 163 -18.98 11.05 4.64
#